data_79a6a39b8b8d4e044294818d8bc71ce0
#
_entry.id   79a6a39b8b8d4e044294818d8bc71ce0
#
_cell.length_a   1.000
_cell.length_b   1.000
_cell.length_c   1.000
_cell.angle_alpha   90.00
_cell.angle_beta   90.00
_cell.angle_gamma   90.00
#
_symmetry.space_group_name_H-M   'P 1'
#
loop_
_entity.id
_entity.type
_entity.pdbx_description
1 polymer ?
#
loop_
_entity_poly.entity_id
_entity_poly.type
_entity_poly.pdbx_seq_one_letter_code
_entity_poly.pdbx_strand_id
1 'polypeptide(L)'
;MPTPLLYRKPQEGRDYWILDGALKDPEGVLAQAQAREDWIYGFPHKPEPWPGMRALDALTAEELEPIEAFVQKATGSKRLWQGTTPEGATLNHNCFQLVGKDESGPRPHTDSLKLCRYAAVVYLNPKPPEGTGT
;
A
#
# COMPACT_ATOMS: atom_id res chain seq x y z
N MET A 1 14.88 25.94 -22.01
CA MET A 1 15.51 24.76 -21.40
C MET A 1 14.75 24.39 -20.14
N PRO A 2 14.20 23.19 -20.05
CA PRO A 2 13.60 22.76 -18.80
C PRO A 2 14.67 22.69 -17.71
N THR A 3 14.34 23.17 -16.53
CA THR A 3 15.22 23.04 -15.37
C THR A 3 15.39 21.56 -15.06
N PRO A 4 16.62 21.04 -14.96
CA PRO A 4 16.79 19.64 -14.58
C PRO A 4 16.21 19.41 -13.20
N LEU A 5 15.41 18.35 -13.05
CA LEU A 5 14.94 17.90 -11.75
C LEU A 5 16.16 17.48 -10.93
N LEU A 6 16.42 18.23 -9.86
CA LEU A 6 17.47 17.84 -8.92
C LEU A 6 17.06 16.54 -8.25
N TYR A 7 17.82 15.50 -8.49
CA TYR A 7 17.63 14.23 -7.77
C TYR A 7 17.92 14.45 -6.29
N ARG A 8 16.94 14.11 -5.46
CA ARG A 8 17.05 14.16 -4.02
C ARG A 8 17.00 12.75 -3.47
N LYS A 9 18.06 12.33 -2.79
CA LYS A 9 18.07 11.02 -2.17
C LYS A 9 16.98 10.92 -1.10
N PRO A 10 16.13 9.90 -1.11
CA PRO A 10 15.13 9.70 -0.07
C PRO A 10 15.78 9.59 1.31
N GLN A 11 15.13 10.19 2.30
CA GLN A 11 15.59 10.23 3.68
C GLN A 11 14.50 9.75 4.61
N GLU A 12 14.84 8.81 5.50
CA GLU A 12 13.94 8.35 6.54
C GLU A 12 13.53 9.50 7.46
N GLY A 13 12.26 9.55 7.84
CA GLY A 13 11.71 10.61 8.67
C GLY A 13 11.30 11.86 7.90
N ARG A 14 11.54 11.91 6.61
CA ARG A 14 11.16 13.01 5.73
C ARG A 14 10.39 12.53 4.51
N ASP A 15 10.94 11.56 3.80
CA ASP A 15 10.37 11.05 2.55
C ASP A 15 9.73 9.67 2.72
N TYR A 16 10.17 8.93 3.71
CA TYR A 16 9.58 7.64 4.08
C TYR A 16 9.79 7.37 5.57
N TRP A 17 8.99 6.45 6.09
CA TRP A 17 9.04 6.01 7.49
C TRP A 17 8.89 4.50 7.55
N ILE A 18 9.49 3.89 8.56
CA ILE A 18 9.46 2.45 8.77
C ILE A 18 8.85 2.16 10.13
N LEU A 19 7.89 1.25 10.16
CA LEU A 19 7.28 0.73 11.37
C LEU A 19 7.53 -0.76 11.46
N ASP A 20 8.42 -1.16 12.35
CA ASP A 20 8.64 -2.57 12.65
C ASP A 20 7.55 -3.09 13.59
N GLY A 21 7.17 -4.34 13.41
CA GLY A 21 6.15 -4.96 14.26
C GLY A 21 4.77 -4.33 14.11
N ALA A 22 4.41 -3.89 12.91
CA ALA A 22 3.13 -3.23 12.64
C ALA A 22 1.91 -4.09 12.94
N LEU A 23 2.03 -5.40 12.78
CA LEU A 23 0.97 -6.37 13.05
C LEU A 23 1.34 -7.21 14.26
N LYS A 24 0.35 -7.47 15.13
CA LYS A 24 0.53 -8.35 16.30
C LYS A 24 0.73 -9.80 15.88
N ASP A 25 0.03 -10.23 14.85
CA ASP A 25 0.06 -11.60 14.34
C ASP A 25 0.25 -11.62 12.81
N PRO A 26 1.46 -11.30 12.33
CA PRO A 26 1.71 -11.29 10.89
C PRO A 26 1.54 -12.65 10.23
N GLU A 27 1.84 -13.74 10.94
CA GLU A 27 1.66 -15.09 10.42
C GLU A 27 0.18 -15.42 10.23
N GLY A 28 -0.68 -15.01 11.16
CA GLY A 28 -2.12 -15.17 11.05
C GLY A 28 -2.70 -14.35 9.90
N VAL A 29 -2.22 -13.13 9.69
CA VAL A 29 -2.65 -12.29 8.57
C VAL A 29 -2.20 -12.91 7.25
N LEU A 30 -0.99 -13.42 7.16
CA LEU A 30 -0.50 -14.12 5.98
C LEU A 30 -1.37 -15.35 5.67
N ALA A 31 -1.71 -16.14 6.70
CA ALA A 31 -2.57 -17.31 6.52
C ALA A 31 -3.96 -16.92 6.00
N GLN A 32 -4.53 -15.83 6.50
CA GLN A 32 -5.79 -15.28 6.00
C GLN A 32 -5.67 -14.88 4.53
N ALA A 33 -4.58 -14.23 4.14
CA ALA A 33 -4.34 -13.86 2.75
C ALA A 33 -4.26 -15.09 1.85
N GLN A 34 -3.53 -16.12 2.29
CA GLN A 34 -3.38 -17.36 1.54
C GLN A 34 -4.70 -18.15 1.40
N ALA A 35 -5.61 -17.98 2.33
CA ALA A 35 -6.92 -18.63 2.32
C ALA A 35 -7.97 -17.88 1.49
N ARG A 36 -7.68 -16.66 1.04
CA ARG A 36 -8.63 -15.87 0.23
C ARG A 36 -8.82 -16.49 -1.15
N GLU A 37 -10.05 -16.49 -1.61
CA GLU A 37 -10.44 -17.01 -2.93
C GLU A 37 -11.01 -15.93 -3.86
N ASP A 38 -11.14 -14.71 -3.34
CA ASP A 38 -11.78 -13.57 -4.02
C ASP A 38 -10.75 -12.62 -4.68
N TRP A 39 -9.65 -13.17 -5.16
CA TRP A 39 -8.62 -12.42 -5.86
C TRP A 39 -9.11 -11.89 -7.20
N ILE A 40 -8.79 -10.63 -7.47
CA ILE A 40 -9.16 -9.96 -8.72
C ILE A 40 -7.93 -9.37 -9.39
N TYR A 41 -7.95 -9.31 -10.72
CA TYR A 41 -6.96 -8.56 -11.49
C TYR A 41 -7.41 -7.12 -11.64
N GLY A 42 -6.43 -6.21 -11.60
CA GLY A 42 -6.70 -4.79 -11.75
C GLY A 42 -7.38 -4.18 -10.54
N PHE A 43 -7.98 -3.03 -10.74
CA PHE A 43 -8.65 -2.28 -9.70
C PHE A 43 -10.15 -2.20 -10.01
N PRO A 44 -11.05 -2.49 -9.07
CA PRO A 44 -12.47 -2.61 -9.38
C PRO A 44 -13.14 -1.31 -9.89
N HIS A 45 -12.55 -0.17 -9.59
CA HIS A 45 -13.11 1.11 -10.02
C HIS A 45 -12.40 1.72 -11.23
N LYS A 46 -11.33 1.08 -11.73
CA LYS A 46 -10.55 1.61 -12.84
C LYS A 46 -9.85 0.48 -13.61
N PRO A 47 -10.07 0.38 -14.92
CA PRO A 47 -9.43 -0.67 -15.72
C PRO A 47 -7.96 -0.32 -15.97
N GLU A 48 -7.11 -0.54 -14.97
CA GLU A 48 -5.67 -0.35 -15.09
C GLU A 48 -4.94 -1.70 -15.02
N PRO A 49 -3.89 -1.87 -15.85
CA PRO A 49 -3.05 -3.05 -15.77
C PRO A 49 -2.10 -2.94 -14.57
N TRP A 50 -2.58 -3.34 -13.41
CA TRP A 50 -1.73 -3.47 -12.24
C TRP A 50 -1.04 -4.83 -12.23
N PRO A 51 0.24 -4.91 -11.85
CA PRO A 51 0.89 -6.21 -11.69
C PRO A 51 0.23 -6.98 -10.55
N GLY A 52 0.00 -8.27 -10.78
CA GLY A 52 -0.53 -9.16 -9.77
C GLY A 52 -2.04 -9.07 -9.55
N MET A 53 -2.44 -9.67 -8.45
CA MET A 53 -3.84 -9.76 -8.03
C MET A 53 -4.04 -9.06 -6.70
N ARG A 54 -5.29 -8.69 -6.42
CA ARG A 54 -5.67 -8.05 -5.17
C ARG A 54 -6.88 -8.73 -4.56
N ALA A 55 -6.89 -8.78 -3.24
CA ALA A 55 -8.05 -9.16 -2.44
C ALA A 55 -8.40 -8.00 -1.52
N LEU A 56 -9.61 -7.47 -1.66
CA LEU A 56 -10.04 -6.26 -0.96
C LEU A 56 -10.36 -6.53 0.52
N ASP A 57 -10.42 -5.46 1.32
CA ASP A 57 -10.73 -5.53 2.75
C ASP A 57 -9.80 -6.50 3.50
N ALA A 58 -8.50 -6.24 3.38
CA ALA A 58 -7.48 -7.13 3.91
C ALA A 58 -7.35 -7.08 5.43
N LEU A 59 -7.08 -5.90 5.98
CA LEU A 59 -6.88 -5.72 7.41
C LEU A 59 -8.16 -5.23 8.08
N THR A 60 -8.40 -5.70 9.31
CA THR A 60 -9.50 -5.22 10.14
C THR A 60 -9.20 -3.80 10.64
N ALA A 61 -10.23 -3.11 11.12
CA ALA A 61 -10.05 -1.79 11.74
C ALA A 61 -9.10 -1.86 12.94
N GLU A 62 -9.15 -2.92 13.72
CA GLU A 62 -8.26 -3.15 14.85
C GLU A 62 -6.79 -3.31 14.40
N GLU A 63 -6.56 -4.07 13.32
CA GLU A 63 -5.23 -4.25 12.75
C GLU A 63 -4.68 -2.97 12.12
N LEU A 64 -5.54 -2.13 11.55
CA LEU A 64 -5.16 -0.85 10.94
C LEU A 64 -4.83 0.23 11.99
N GLU A 65 -5.43 0.19 13.15
CA GLU A 65 -5.32 1.25 14.15
C GLU A 65 -3.88 1.64 14.49
N PRO A 66 -2.96 0.71 14.84
CA PRO A 66 -1.58 1.08 15.13
C PRO A 66 -0.83 1.61 13.91
N ILE A 67 -1.16 1.15 12.72
CA ILE A 67 -0.56 1.64 11.48
C ILE A 67 -1.01 3.08 11.21
N GLU A 68 -2.30 3.35 11.33
CA GLU A 68 -2.86 4.69 11.16
C GLU A 68 -2.31 5.67 12.19
N ALA A 69 -2.23 5.24 13.46
CA ALA A 69 -1.65 6.07 14.52
C ALA A 69 -0.18 6.42 14.23
N PHE A 70 0.58 5.46 13.74
CA PHE A 70 1.97 5.70 13.33
C PHE A 70 2.05 6.72 12.18
N VAL A 71 1.23 6.58 11.15
CA VAL A 71 1.21 7.51 10.01
C VAL A 71 0.84 8.91 10.48
N GLN A 72 -0.16 9.04 11.32
CA GLN A 72 -0.58 10.35 11.86
C GLN A 72 0.55 11.01 12.65
N LYS A 73 1.22 10.27 13.50
CA LYS A 73 2.33 10.78 14.30
C LYS A 73 3.54 11.14 13.43
N ALA A 74 3.89 10.28 12.49
CA ALA A 74 5.06 10.47 11.64
C ALA A 74 4.90 11.64 10.67
N THR A 75 3.71 11.82 10.11
CA THR A 75 3.45 12.82 9.07
C THR A 75 2.80 14.10 9.59
N GLY A 76 2.33 14.11 10.84
CA GLY A 76 1.58 15.23 11.40
C GLY A 76 0.15 15.35 10.86
N SER A 77 -0.32 14.35 10.12
CA SER A 77 -1.67 14.34 9.58
C SER A 77 -2.69 14.22 10.70
N LYS A 78 -3.62 15.16 10.79
CA LYS A 78 -4.66 15.15 11.82
C LYS A 78 -5.73 14.10 11.55
N ARG A 79 -5.94 13.77 10.29
CA ARG A 79 -6.99 12.85 9.85
C ARG A 79 -6.51 12.05 8.65
N LEU A 80 -6.68 10.75 8.74
CA LEU A 80 -6.53 9.86 7.59
C LEU A 80 -7.92 9.66 6.98
N TRP A 81 -7.99 9.74 5.67
CA TRP A 81 -9.25 9.74 4.97
C TRP A 81 -9.24 8.70 3.86
N GLN A 82 -10.29 7.93 3.81
CA GLN A 82 -10.59 7.07 2.68
C GLN A 82 -11.57 7.82 1.78
N GLY A 83 -11.08 8.22 0.61
CA GLY A 83 -11.91 8.98 -0.31
C GLY A 83 -13.04 8.16 -0.92
N THR A 84 -14.03 8.87 -1.42
CA THR A 84 -15.06 8.30 -2.28
C THR A 84 -14.98 8.93 -3.66
N THR A 85 -15.29 8.16 -4.70
CA THR A 85 -15.44 8.70 -6.04
C THR A 85 -16.73 9.53 -6.12
N PRO A 86 -16.89 10.40 -7.14
CA PRO A 86 -18.16 11.11 -7.35
C PRO A 86 -19.37 10.17 -7.46
N GLU A 87 -19.17 8.94 -7.93
CA GLU A 87 -20.20 7.92 -8.05
C GLU A 87 -20.49 7.19 -6.72
N GLY A 88 -19.80 7.56 -5.64
CA GLY A 88 -20.00 7.00 -4.31
C GLY A 88 -19.24 5.71 -4.01
N ALA A 89 -18.37 5.25 -4.89
CA ALA A 89 -17.52 4.09 -4.61
C ALA A 89 -16.40 4.49 -3.64
N THR A 90 -16.17 3.67 -2.63
CA THR A 90 -15.08 3.89 -1.67
C THR A 90 -13.75 3.61 -2.34
N LEU A 91 -12.84 4.58 -2.26
CA LEU A 91 -11.44 4.40 -2.67
C LEU A 91 -10.65 3.71 -1.55
N ASN A 92 -11.04 2.50 -1.25
CA ASN A 92 -10.38 1.72 -0.22
C ASN A 92 -9.23 0.95 -0.83
N HIS A 93 -8.01 1.31 -0.43
CA HIS A 93 -6.78 0.64 -0.84
C HIS A 93 -6.28 -0.37 0.19
N ASN A 94 -7.10 -0.71 1.18
CA ASN A 94 -6.80 -1.77 2.15
C ASN A 94 -7.00 -3.13 1.46
N CYS A 95 -5.95 -3.62 0.84
CA CYS A 95 -6.01 -4.87 0.10
C CYS A 95 -4.75 -5.70 0.30
N PHE A 96 -4.89 -7.02 0.20
CA PHE A 96 -3.76 -7.88 -0.05
C PHE A 96 -3.33 -7.74 -1.51
N GLN A 97 -2.04 -7.76 -1.75
CA GLN A 97 -1.48 -7.75 -3.10
C GLN A 97 -0.57 -8.97 -3.27
N LEU A 98 -0.82 -9.72 -4.33
CA LEU A 98 -0.01 -10.86 -4.72
C LEU A 98 0.62 -10.59 -6.07
N VAL A 99 1.95 -10.55 -6.11
CA VAL A 99 2.72 -10.34 -7.34
C VAL A 99 3.55 -11.58 -7.61
N GLY A 100 3.40 -12.15 -8.80
CA GLY A 100 4.13 -13.33 -9.21
C GLY A 100 5.56 -13.02 -9.65
N LYS A 101 6.37 -14.06 -9.73
CA LYS A 101 7.80 -13.97 -10.07
C LYS A 101 8.06 -13.27 -11.41
N ASP A 102 7.21 -13.52 -12.39
CA ASP A 102 7.40 -13.00 -13.75
C ASP A 102 6.59 -11.75 -14.04
N GLU A 103 5.95 -11.18 -13.02
CA GLU A 103 5.19 -9.94 -13.15
C GLU A 103 6.11 -8.76 -12.89
N SER A 104 6.16 -7.82 -13.83
CA SER A 104 6.99 -6.63 -13.69
C SER A 104 6.43 -5.71 -12.60
N GLY A 105 7.32 -5.19 -11.76
CA GLY A 105 6.97 -4.19 -10.79
C GLY A 105 6.52 -2.88 -11.42
N PRO A 106 5.80 -2.06 -10.67
CA PRO A 106 5.38 -0.75 -11.13
C PRO A 106 6.60 0.16 -11.33
N ARG A 107 6.47 1.08 -12.26
CA ARG A 107 7.43 2.17 -12.41
C ARG A 107 7.25 3.15 -11.25
N PRO A 108 8.28 3.92 -10.89
CA PRO A 108 8.10 5.02 -9.95
C PRO A 108 6.92 5.90 -10.38
N HIS A 109 5.97 6.10 -9.48
CA HIS A 109 4.73 6.81 -9.79
C HIS A 109 4.14 7.41 -8.51
N THR A 110 3.15 8.27 -8.68
CA THR A 110 2.26 8.70 -7.61
C THR A 110 0.88 8.09 -7.83
N ASP A 111 0.26 7.62 -6.76
CA ASP A 111 -1.05 6.97 -6.88
C ASP A 111 -2.14 7.97 -7.28
N SER A 112 -2.17 9.11 -6.63
CA SER A 112 -3.07 10.21 -7.01
C SER A 112 -2.54 11.51 -6.44
N LEU A 113 -2.37 12.51 -7.29
CA LEU A 113 -1.94 13.85 -6.85
C LEU A 113 -3.00 14.57 -6.02
N LYS A 114 -4.27 14.19 -6.18
CA LYS A 114 -5.38 14.85 -5.49
C LYS A 114 -5.80 14.14 -4.20
N LEU A 115 -5.70 12.82 -4.17
CA LEU A 115 -6.33 11.98 -3.15
C LEU A 115 -5.36 11.27 -2.23
N CYS A 116 -4.16 10.94 -2.71
CA CYS A 116 -3.19 10.15 -1.95
C CYS A 116 -1.92 10.94 -1.69
N ARG A 117 -1.68 11.28 -0.43
CA ARG A 117 -0.42 11.89 -0.01
C ARG A 117 0.60 10.86 0.43
N TYR A 118 0.12 9.78 1.02
CA TYR A 118 0.96 8.73 1.60
C TYR A 118 0.45 7.38 1.18
N ALA A 119 1.37 6.45 0.97
CA ALA A 119 1.07 5.05 0.75
C ALA A 119 1.79 4.21 1.79
N ALA A 120 1.15 3.16 2.26
CA ALA A 120 1.75 2.22 3.19
C ALA A 120 1.78 0.83 2.56
N VAL A 121 2.91 0.16 2.70
CA VAL A 121 3.07 -1.23 2.27
C VAL A 121 3.43 -2.05 3.50
N VAL A 122 2.67 -3.09 3.76
CA VAL A 122 2.92 -4.04 4.84
C VAL A 122 3.43 -5.34 4.22
N TYR A 123 4.68 -5.67 4.51
CA TYR A 123 5.30 -6.89 3.99
C TYR A 123 4.91 -8.07 4.88
N LEU A 124 4.31 -9.08 4.28
CA LEU A 124 3.86 -10.29 4.97
C LEU A 124 4.81 -11.48 4.80
N ASN A 125 5.68 -11.44 3.81
CA ASN A 125 6.61 -12.54 3.54
C ASN A 125 7.73 -12.55 4.58
N PRO A 126 7.88 -13.61 5.38
CA PRO A 126 8.95 -13.69 6.38
C PRO A 126 10.35 -13.78 5.73
N LYS A 127 10.43 -14.33 4.52
CA LYS A 127 11.67 -14.43 3.73
C LYS A 127 11.38 -14.01 2.28
N PRO A 128 11.29 -12.71 2.00
CA PRO A 128 11.00 -12.25 0.66
C PRO A 128 12.15 -12.59 -0.29
N PRO A 129 11.85 -12.95 -1.55
CA PRO A 129 12.88 -13.11 -2.58
C PRO A 129 13.65 -11.80 -2.79
N GLU A 130 14.90 -11.90 -3.20
CA GLU A 130 15.74 -10.75 -3.51
C GLU A 130 15.09 -9.91 -4.61
N GLY A 131 15.17 -8.58 -4.48
CA GLY A 131 14.63 -7.64 -5.47
C GLY A 131 13.12 -7.41 -5.42
N THR A 132 12.45 -7.86 -4.35
CA THR A 132 10.98 -7.72 -4.20
C THR A 132 10.55 -6.53 -3.34
N GLY A 133 11.48 -5.72 -2.89
CA GLY A 133 11.18 -4.52 -2.10
C GLY A 133 10.63 -3.37 -2.94
N THR A 134 10.17 -2.35 -2.24
CA THR A 134 9.70 -1.09 -2.83
C THR A 134 10.80 -0.03 -2.81
#